data_63df95fd8da57dc42d78ac782db7327d
#
_entry.id   63df95fd8da57dc42d78ac782db7327d
#
_cell.length_a   1.000
_cell.length_b   1.000
_cell.length_c   1.000
_cell.angle_alpha   90.00
_cell.angle_beta   90.00
_cell.angle_gamma   90.00
#
_symmetry.space_group_name_H-M   'P 1'
#
loop_
_entity.id
_entity.type
_entity.pdbx_description
1 polymer ?
#
loop_
_entity_poly.entity_id
_entity_poly.type
_entity_poly.pdbx_seq_one_letter_code
_entity_poly.pdbx_strand_id
1 'polypeptide(L)'
;MLIVEEEAVDEMAHANNAQRTIDTVLELDKAVAVGKQFAEQDGRTLVITTADHETGGMAIEDTGSNDESGDGVSAEDGPFPVAGSAFSFNVDWTTTGHTNVDVPLTAMGPGADRLAGVHENTFVHQVMLESMFRARPGR
;
A
#
# COMPACT_ATOMS: atom_id res chain seq x y z
N MET A 1 18.02 8.52 -6.93
CA MET A 1 16.65 8.20 -6.47
C MET A 1 15.85 7.67 -7.64
N LEU A 2 15.10 6.61 -7.44
CA LEU A 2 14.11 6.05 -8.37
C LEU A 2 12.76 6.08 -7.65
N ILE A 3 11.71 6.47 -8.34
CA ILE A 3 10.31 6.37 -7.90
C ILE A 3 9.61 5.46 -8.90
N VAL A 4 8.87 4.52 -8.40
CA VAL A 4 8.02 3.60 -9.18
C VAL A 4 6.62 3.71 -8.61
N GLU A 5 5.64 3.89 -9.47
CA GLU A 5 4.23 4.01 -9.11
C GLU A 5 3.43 2.87 -9.73
N GLU A 6 2.46 2.36 -8.97
CA GLU A 6 1.38 1.50 -9.45
C GLU A 6 0.05 2.25 -9.28
N GLU A 7 -0.25 3.09 -10.26
CA GLU A 7 -1.42 3.96 -10.29
C GLU A 7 -2.74 3.19 -10.31
N ALA A 8 -2.75 1.99 -10.90
CA ALA A 8 -3.98 1.24 -11.07
C ALA A 8 -4.58 0.72 -9.75
N VAL A 9 -3.85 0.73 -8.65
CA VAL A 9 -4.40 0.47 -7.30
C VAL A 9 -5.46 1.53 -6.98
N ASP A 10 -5.15 2.80 -7.16
CA ASP A 10 -6.06 3.92 -6.93
C ASP A 10 -7.23 3.90 -7.92
N GLU A 11 -6.96 3.80 -9.20
CA GLU A 11 -7.98 3.79 -10.26
C GLU A 11 -9.01 2.66 -10.08
N MET A 12 -8.57 1.48 -9.67
CA MET A 12 -9.48 0.36 -9.43
C MET A 12 -10.26 0.51 -8.14
N ALA A 13 -9.68 1.13 -7.12
CA ALA A 13 -10.38 1.48 -5.89
C ALA A 13 -11.43 2.58 -6.11
N HIS A 14 -11.15 3.59 -6.93
CA HIS A 14 -12.16 4.56 -7.39
C HIS A 14 -13.34 3.91 -8.12
N ALA A 15 -13.06 2.83 -8.84
CA ALA A 15 -14.10 2.04 -9.53
C ALA A 15 -14.81 1.04 -8.59
N ASN A 16 -14.46 1.02 -7.30
CA ASN A 16 -14.94 0.05 -6.30
C ASN A 16 -14.85 -1.40 -6.83
N ASN A 17 -13.70 -1.76 -7.40
CA ASN A 17 -13.46 -3.06 -8.01
C ASN A 17 -12.38 -3.82 -7.23
N ALA A 18 -12.78 -4.57 -6.21
CA ALA A 18 -11.87 -5.24 -5.31
C ALA A 18 -10.97 -6.26 -6.00
N GLN A 19 -11.48 -7.04 -6.96
CA GLN A 19 -10.65 -8.01 -7.67
C GLN A 19 -9.48 -7.34 -8.37
N ARG A 20 -9.74 -6.26 -9.11
CA ARG A 20 -8.68 -5.55 -9.83
C ARG A 20 -7.74 -4.80 -8.89
N THR A 21 -8.26 -4.22 -7.81
CA THR A 21 -7.42 -3.60 -6.78
C THR A 21 -6.45 -4.62 -6.18
N ILE A 22 -6.94 -5.83 -5.84
CA ILE A 22 -6.08 -6.91 -5.34
C ILE A 22 -5.04 -7.32 -6.40
N ASP A 23 -5.45 -7.51 -7.65
CA ASP A 23 -4.55 -7.91 -8.72
C ASP A 23 -3.42 -6.90 -8.93
N THR A 24 -3.72 -5.59 -8.89
CA THR A 24 -2.71 -4.53 -9.06
C THR A 24 -1.77 -4.42 -7.86
N VAL A 25 -2.26 -4.62 -6.64
CA VAL A 25 -1.39 -4.73 -5.44
C VAL A 25 -0.42 -5.91 -5.54
N LEU A 26 -0.86 -7.05 -6.10
CA LEU A 26 0.00 -8.20 -6.34
C LEU A 26 1.09 -7.91 -7.40
N GLU A 27 0.80 -7.09 -8.40
CA GLU A 27 1.82 -6.62 -9.36
C GLU A 27 2.83 -5.65 -8.68
N LEU A 28 2.34 -4.73 -7.84
CA LEU A 28 3.20 -3.87 -7.04
C LEU A 28 4.14 -4.69 -6.14
N ASP A 29 3.64 -5.73 -5.48
CA ASP A 29 4.46 -6.60 -4.62
C ASP A 29 5.63 -7.24 -5.38
N LYS A 30 5.42 -7.63 -6.64
CA LYS A 30 6.50 -8.14 -7.51
C LYS A 30 7.55 -7.06 -7.80
N ALA A 31 7.13 -5.83 -8.06
CA ALA A 31 8.06 -4.71 -8.27
C ALA A 31 8.85 -4.38 -6.99
N VAL A 32 8.18 -4.38 -5.84
CA VAL A 32 8.82 -4.22 -4.52
C VAL A 32 9.84 -5.33 -4.26
N ALA A 33 9.53 -6.58 -4.62
CA ALA A 33 10.47 -7.70 -4.46
C ALA A 33 11.78 -7.48 -5.25
N VAL A 34 11.71 -6.91 -6.46
CA VAL A 34 12.91 -6.54 -7.25
C VAL A 34 13.71 -5.44 -6.54
N GLY A 35 13.04 -4.40 -6.03
CA GLY A 35 13.68 -3.33 -5.26
C GLY A 35 14.38 -3.85 -4.00
N LYS A 36 13.73 -4.74 -3.26
CA LYS A 36 14.29 -5.40 -2.08
C LYS A 36 15.53 -6.22 -2.42
N GLN A 37 15.46 -7.05 -3.45
CA GLN A 37 16.61 -7.86 -3.89
C GLN A 37 17.80 -6.98 -4.27
N PHE A 38 17.58 -5.88 -4.98
CA PHE A 38 18.61 -4.92 -5.30
C PHE A 38 19.23 -4.30 -4.04
N ALA A 39 18.41 -3.86 -3.09
CA ALA A 39 18.87 -3.24 -1.86
C ALA A 39 19.70 -4.20 -0.99
N GLU A 40 19.32 -5.46 -0.92
CA GLU A 40 20.06 -6.51 -0.22
C GLU A 40 21.45 -6.71 -0.80
N GLN A 41 21.58 -6.71 -2.13
CA GLN A 41 22.85 -6.86 -2.83
C GLN A 41 23.73 -5.60 -2.73
N ASP A 42 23.13 -4.42 -2.85
CA ASP A 42 23.84 -3.14 -2.79
C ASP A 42 24.27 -2.76 -1.36
N GLY A 43 23.47 -3.09 -0.36
CA GLY A 43 23.71 -2.80 1.06
C GLY A 43 23.67 -1.31 1.43
N ARG A 44 23.38 -0.42 0.48
CA ARG A 44 23.38 1.05 0.65
C ARG A 44 22.08 1.71 0.19
N THR A 45 21.14 0.93 -0.28
CA THR A 45 19.87 1.41 -0.81
C THR A 45 18.80 1.36 0.28
N LEU A 46 18.14 2.50 0.51
CA LEU A 46 16.90 2.59 1.27
C LEU A 46 15.73 2.36 0.31
N VAL A 47 14.92 1.36 0.58
CA VAL A 47 13.65 1.10 -0.11
C VAL A 47 12.52 1.52 0.81
N ILE A 48 11.57 2.27 0.28
CA ILE A 48 10.34 2.68 0.97
C ILE A 48 9.18 2.31 0.06
N THR A 49 8.15 1.69 0.63
CA THR A 49 6.87 1.43 -0.04
C THR A 49 5.76 2.03 0.80
N THR A 50 4.94 2.87 0.19
CA THR A 50 3.82 3.53 0.83
C THR A 50 2.81 3.96 -0.23
N ALA A 51 1.66 4.49 0.20
CA ALA A 51 0.73 5.22 -0.65
C ALA A 51 0.74 6.70 -0.28
N ASP A 52 0.21 7.54 -1.14
CA ASP A 52 -0.01 8.97 -0.91
C ASP A 52 -1.34 9.23 -0.17
N HIS A 53 -2.35 8.36 -0.36
CA HIS A 53 -3.64 8.36 0.33
C HIS A 53 -4.31 6.98 0.26
N GLU A 54 -5.39 6.83 0.97
CA GLU A 54 -6.35 5.73 0.84
C GLU A 54 -7.44 6.11 -0.17
N THR A 55 -8.02 5.12 -0.87
CA THR A 55 -9.08 5.31 -1.85
C THR A 55 -10.19 4.27 -1.67
N GLY A 56 -11.44 4.73 -1.72
CA GLY A 56 -12.63 3.89 -1.69
C GLY A 56 -13.18 3.59 -0.30
N GLY A 57 -12.39 3.79 0.75
CA GLY A 57 -12.77 3.38 2.10
C GLY A 57 -13.01 1.89 2.18
N MET A 58 -12.11 1.09 1.58
CA MET A 58 -12.21 -0.35 1.44
C MET A 58 -12.20 -1.05 2.80
N ALA A 59 -13.20 -1.88 3.06
CA ALA A 59 -13.30 -2.73 4.25
C ALA A 59 -13.35 -4.21 3.87
N ILE A 60 -12.74 -5.05 4.70
CA ILE A 60 -12.83 -6.51 4.55
C ILE A 60 -13.89 -7.00 5.53
N GLU A 61 -14.83 -7.78 5.02
CA GLU A 61 -15.97 -8.28 5.78
C GLU A 61 -16.10 -9.81 5.74
N ASP A 62 -16.84 -10.34 6.69
CA ASP A 62 -17.25 -11.74 6.71
C ASP A 62 -18.27 -11.99 5.60
N THR A 63 -18.18 -13.14 4.92
CA THR A 63 -19.13 -13.58 3.88
C THR A 63 -20.56 -13.81 4.39
N GLY A 64 -20.79 -13.73 5.69
CA GLY A 64 -22.10 -13.84 6.32
C GLY A 64 -22.76 -12.51 6.70
N SER A 65 -22.07 -11.38 6.50
CA SER A 65 -22.64 -10.06 6.78
C SER A 65 -23.64 -9.66 5.68
N ASN A 66 -24.63 -8.85 6.06
CA ASN A 66 -25.47 -8.19 5.06
C ASN A 66 -24.74 -6.95 4.57
N ASP A 67 -24.88 -6.65 3.28
CA ASP A 67 -24.42 -5.37 2.74
C ASP A 67 -25.11 -4.21 3.49
N GLU A 68 -24.33 -3.45 4.26
CA GLU A 68 -24.77 -2.31 5.06
C GLU A 68 -24.37 -0.96 4.42
N SER A 69 -23.74 -0.97 3.25
CA SER A 69 -23.12 0.20 2.62
C SER A 69 -24.11 1.27 2.14
N GLY A 70 -25.41 0.99 2.18
CA GLY A 70 -26.45 1.94 1.83
C GLY A 70 -26.66 2.10 0.32
N ASP A 71 -27.82 2.64 -0.03
CA ASP A 71 -28.27 2.77 -1.41
C ASP A 71 -27.28 3.61 -2.27
N GLY A 72 -26.63 2.97 -3.21
CA GLY A 72 -25.95 3.62 -4.34
C GLY A 72 -24.50 4.03 -4.14
N VAL A 73 -23.84 3.63 -3.06
CA VAL A 73 -22.43 4.00 -2.81
C VAL A 73 -21.47 2.84 -3.00
N SER A 74 -21.83 1.62 -2.66
CA SER A 74 -20.97 0.48 -2.90
C SER A 74 -21.75 -0.76 -3.29
N ALA A 75 -21.08 -1.62 -4.01
CA ALA A 75 -21.49 -3.00 -4.19
C ALA A 75 -20.50 -3.86 -3.41
N GLU A 76 -21.02 -4.76 -2.59
CA GLU A 76 -20.21 -5.79 -1.98
C GLU A 76 -19.55 -6.63 -3.08
N ASP A 77 -18.22 -6.70 -3.07
CA ASP A 77 -17.42 -7.51 -4.00
C ASP A 77 -17.01 -8.81 -3.31
N GLY A 78 -17.17 -9.92 -4.00
CA GLY A 78 -16.71 -11.20 -3.49
C GLY A 78 -17.69 -12.35 -3.75
N PRO A 79 -17.60 -13.47 -3.01
CA PRO A 79 -16.55 -13.73 -2.01
C PRO A 79 -15.18 -14.07 -2.64
N PHE A 80 -14.13 -13.60 -2.00
CA PHE A 80 -12.74 -13.90 -2.37
C PHE A 80 -12.16 -14.99 -1.48
N PRO A 81 -11.47 -16.01 -2.02
CA PRO A 81 -10.86 -17.05 -1.20
C PRO A 81 -9.59 -16.55 -0.51
N VAL A 82 -9.42 -16.93 0.76
CA VAL A 82 -8.17 -16.71 1.48
C VAL A 82 -7.20 -17.84 1.15
N ALA A 83 -6.04 -17.50 0.59
CA ALA A 83 -5.03 -18.47 0.18
C ALA A 83 -4.63 -19.42 1.32
N GLY A 84 -4.63 -20.73 1.04
CA GLY A 84 -4.24 -21.76 1.99
C GLY A 84 -5.25 -22.03 3.11
N SER A 85 -6.48 -21.55 2.99
CA SER A 85 -7.54 -21.77 3.97
C SER A 85 -8.87 -22.17 3.32
N ALA A 86 -9.86 -22.52 4.16
CA ALA A 86 -11.24 -22.74 3.73
C ALA A 86 -12.11 -21.47 3.87
N PHE A 87 -11.51 -20.36 4.27
CA PHE A 87 -12.23 -19.11 4.48
C PHE A 87 -12.28 -18.27 3.20
N SER A 88 -13.30 -17.44 3.14
CA SER A 88 -13.45 -16.39 2.14
C SER A 88 -13.85 -15.10 2.84
N PHE A 89 -13.70 -13.98 2.16
CA PHE A 89 -14.08 -12.65 2.63
C PHE A 89 -14.78 -11.88 1.51
N ASN A 90 -15.56 -10.91 1.89
CA ASN A 90 -16.11 -9.90 1.01
C ASN A 90 -15.39 -8.56 1.21
N VAL A 91 -15.53 -7.69 0.26
CA VAL A 91 -15.03 -6.31 0.32
C VAL A 91 -16.20 -5.36 0.18
N ASP A 92 -16.30 -4.45 1.11
CA ASP A 92 -17.22 -3.33 1.08
C ASP A 92 -16.48 -2.01 0.84
N TRP A 93 -17.20 -1.03 0.29
CA TRP A 93 -16.67 0.28 -0.09
C TRP A 93 -17.56 1.38 0.48
N THR A 94 -16.96 2.42 1.04
CA THR A 94 -17.72 3.53 1.63
C THR A 94 -17.82 4.74 0.73
N THR A 95 -16.98 4.82 -0.30
CA THR A 95 -16.93 5.96 -1.23
C THR A 95 -16.28 5.55 -2.54
N THR A 96 -16.36 6.42 -3.54
CA THR A 96 -15.55 6.36 -4.76
C THR A 96 -14.42 7.39 -4.75
N GLY A 97 -14.19 8.06 -3.64
CA GLY A 97 -13.16 9.10 -3.48
C GLY A 97 -12.07 8.68 -2.51
N HIS A 98 -11.17 9.61 -2.24
CA HIS A 98 -10.13 9.42 -1.24
C HIS A 98 -10.69 9.57 0.17
N THR A 99 -10.08 8.89 1.13
CA THR A 99 -10.36 9.06 2.55
C THR A 99 -9.12 9.56 3.29
N ASN A 100 -9.31 9.93 4.56
CA ASN A 100 -8.22 10.37 5.43
C ASN A 100 -7.69 9.26 6.35
N VAL A 101 -7.91 8.02 6.00
CA VAL A 101 -7.37 6.86 6.72
C VAL A 101 -5.85 6.81 6.53
N ASP A 102 -5.14 6.47 7.60
CA ASP A 102 -3.69 6.28 7.54
C ASP A 102 -3.31 5.17 6.57
N VAL A 103 -2.29 5.41 5.76
CA VAL A 103 -1.77 4.41 4.81
C VAL A 103 -0.54 3.70 5.37
N PRO A 104 -0.34 2.42 5.06
CA PRO A 104 0.81 1.68 5.52
C PRO A 104 2.10 2.18 4.87
N LEU A 105 3.17 2.19 5.65
CA LEU A 105 4.52 2.44 5.16
C LEU A 105 5.42 1.30 5.59
N THR A 106 6.17 0.75 4.65
CA THR A 106 7.22 -0.23 4.92
C THR A 106 8.55 0.26 4.39
N ALA A 107 9.64 -0.06 5.10
CA ALA A 107 10.97 0.35 4.67
C ALA A 107 12.01 -0.71 5.01
N MET A 108 13.08 -0.78 4.21
CA MET A 108 14.26 -1.58 4.49
C MET A 108 15.53 -0.88 4.00
N GLY A 109 16.66 -1.23 4.62
CA GLY A 109 17.96 -0.66 4.30
C GLY A 109 18.38 0.46 5.25
N PRO A 110 19.47 1.17 4.94
CA PRO A 110 20.02 2.20 5.83
C PRO A 110 19.06 3.34 6.10
N GLY A 111 18.70 3.55 7.36
CA GLY A 111 17.78 4.61 7.80
C GLY A 111 16.30 4.20 7.85
N ALA A 112 15.97 2.96 7.53
CA ALA A 112 14.60 2.43 7.60
C ALA A 112 14.03 2.47 9.04
N ASP A 113 14.87 2.30 10.05
CA ASP A 113 14.50 2.38 11.46
C ASP A 113 13.86 3.69 11.87
N ARG A 114 14.15 4.76 11.15
CA ARG A 114 13.57 6.09 11.39
C ARG A 114 12.10 6.18 10.96
N LEU A 115 11.66 5.31 10.09
CA LEU A 115 10.31 5.28 9.52
C LEU A 115 9.35 4.37 10.31
N ALA A 116 9.76 3.86 11.47
CA ALA A 116 8.90 3.08 12.36
C ALA A 116 7.93 3.99 13.13
N GLY A 117 6.65 3.61 13.17
CA GLY A 117 5.60 4.36 13.85
C GLY A 117 4.67 5.10 12.90
N VAL A 118 3.97 6.12 13.40
CA VAL A 118 3.06 6.97 12.64
C VAL A 118 3.73 8.33 12.40
N HIS A 119 3.72 8.77 11.16
CA HIS A 119 4.41 9.98 10.73
C HIS A 119 3.56 10.81 9.79
N GLU A 120 3.75 12.12 9.82
CA GLU A 120 3.29 13.01 8.76
C GLU A 120 4.06 12.71 7.45
N ASN A 121 3.41 12.85 6.30
CA ASN A 121 4.01 12.58 4.99
C ASN A 121 5.30 13.40 4.74
N THR A 122 5.38 14.63 5.27
CA THR A 122 6.57 15.48 5.19
C THR A 122 7.78 14.88 5.88
N PHE A 123 7.60 14.03 6.89
CA PHE A 123 8.70 13.34 7.55
C PHE A 123 9.36 12.29 6.63
N VAL A 124 8.57 11.62 5.81
CA VAL A 124 9.10 10.67 4.79
C VAL A 124 10.05 11.42 3.83
N HIS A 125 9.64 12.59 3.35
CA HIS A 125 10.49 13.47 2.53
C HIS A 125 11.80 13.82 3.24
N GLN A 126 11.74 14.19 4.52
CA GLN A 126 12.94 14.52 5.29
C GLN A 126 13.90 13.33 5.39
N VAL A 127 13.39 12.14 5.66
CA VAL A 127 14.22 10.92 5.73
C VAL A 127 14.87 10.61 4.38
N MET A 128 14.14 10.73 3.27
CA MET A 128 14.67 10.54 1.92
C MET A 128 15.78 11.56 1.62
N LEU A 129 15.53 12.84 1.89
CA LEU A 129 16.49 13.92 1.64
C LEU A 129 17.80 13.69 2.41
N GLU A 130 17.70 13.41 3.70
CA GLU A 130 18.87 13.16 4.54
C GLU A 130 19.62 11.88 4.10
N SER A 131 18.91 10.84 3.67
CA SER A 131 19.53 9.60 3.17
C SER A 131 20.33 9.82 1.89
N MET A 132 19.86 10.72 1.01
CA MET A 132 20.58 11.07 -0.22
C MET A 132 21.80 11.96 0.00
N PHE A 133 21.75 12.86 0.99
CA PHE A 133 22.77 13.89 1.21
C PHE A 133 23.65 13.65 2.44
N ARG A 134 23.39 12.61 3.24
CA ARG A 134 24.33 12.25 4.32
C ARG A 134 25.70 12.00 3.74
N ALA A 135 26.67 12.80 4.17
CA ALA A 135 28.06 12.61 3.86
C ALA A 135 28.44 11.16 4.20
N ARG A 136 29.02 10.44 3.25
CA ARG A 136 29.59 9.12 3.52
C ARG A 136 30.61 9.27 4.65
N PRO A 137 30.51 8.49 5.76
CA PRO A 137 31.62 8.45 6.70
C PRO A 137 32.84 7.96 5.91
N GLY A 138 33.86 8.78 5.86
CA GLY A 138 35.20 8.65 5.26
C GLY A 138 35.49 7.45 4.36
N ARG A 139 35.92 7.78 3.13
CA ARG A 139 36.89 6.93 2.44
C ARG A 139 38.24 7.03 3.13
#